data_8ef067340300dbf26e40757a31c51d89
#
_entry.id   8ef067340300dbf26e40757a31c51d89
#
_cell.length_a   1.000
_cell.length_b   1.000
_cell.length_c   1.000
_cell.angle_alpha   90.00
_cell.angle_beta   90.00
_cell.angle_gamma   90.00
#
_symmetry.space_group_name_H-M   'P 1'
#
loop_
_entity.id
_entity.type
_entity.pdbx_description
1 polymer ?
#
loop_
_entity_poly.entity_id
_entity_poly.type
_entity_poly.pdbx_seq_one_letter_code
_entity_poly.pdbx_strand_id
1 'polypeptide(L)'
;MSQEWKEVQKVEEFVIVIDTSMSCSGELVKKFLEETYGVLSENDSFFRKVNIHIIQCDDQIQTDQKITCEEELKSYMEKLELKGEGGTDFRPAFAYVDEMIRQHAFEHLRGMIYFTDGRGIYPAKRPVYETAFVFMEEEYEDVDVPPWAIKIILEEGQDL
;
A
#
# COMPACT_ATOMS: atom_id res chain seq x y z
N MET A 1 24.24 7.09 -26.57
CA MET A 1 23.48 6.32 -25.58
C MET A 1 22.09 6.85 -25.45
N SER A 2 21.12 6.05 -25.69
CA SER A 2 19.75 6.52 -25.70
C SER A 2 19.17 6.62 -24.30
N GLN A 3 18.32 7.59 -24.10
CA GLN A 3 17.58 7.73 -22.86
C GLN A 3 16.54 6.62 -22.71
N GLU A 4 16.09 6.06 -23.83
CA GLU A 4 15.17 4.93 -23.82
C GLU A 4 15.71 3.75 -23.04
N TRP A 5 17.01 3.50 -23.18
CA TRP A 5 17.66 2.43 -22.45
C TRP A 5 17.56 2.64 -20.92
N LYS A 6 17.76 3.88 -20.48
CA LYS A 6 17.68 4.21 -19.05
C LYS A 6 16.27 4.08 -18.52
N GLU A 7 15.26 4.46 -19.29
CA GLU A 7 13.87 4.33 -18.88
C GLU A 7 13.44 2.88 -18.75
N VAL A 8 13.89 2.03 -19.63
CA VAL A 8 13.58 0.60 -19.58
C VAL A 8 14.14 -0.04 -18.31
N GLN A 9 15.24 0.50 -17.77
CA GLN A 9 15.85 -0.02 -16.57
C GLN A 9 15.23 0.51 -15.27
N LYS A 10 14.33 1.47 -15.38
CA LYS A 10 13.73 2.09 -14.20
C LYS A 10 12.80 1.12 -13.48
N VAL A 11 12.98 0.98 -12.18
CA VAL A 11 12.14 0.15 -11.31
C VAL A 11 11.05 1.02 -10.69
N GLU A 12 9.81 0.56 -10.77
CA GLU A 12 8.71 1.23 -10.07
C GLU A 12 8.59 0.66 -8.66
N GLU A 13 8.63 1.54 -7.67
CA GLU A 13 8.67 1.15 -6.26
C GLU A 13 7.53 1.76 -5.47
N PHE A 14 6.76 0.90 -4.80
CA PHE A 14 5.64 1.30 -3.96
C PHE A 14 5.56 0.46 -2.71
N VAL A 15 4.98 1.04 -1.68
CA VAL A 15 4.60 0.31 -0.47
C VAL A 15 3.08 0.30 -0.39
N ILE A 16 2.51 -0.87 -0.16
CA ILE A 16 1.07 -1.03 0.09
C ILE A 16 0.94 -1.48 1.54
N VAL A 17 0.24 -0.70 2.35
CA VAL A 17 0.00 -1.06 3.75
C VAL A 17 -1.47 -1.41 3.92
N ILE A 18 -1.71 -2.53 4.55
CA ILE A 18 -3.05 -3.02 4.85
C ILE A 18 -3.27 -2.94 6.36
N ASP A 19 -4.28 -2.18 6.74
CA ASP A 19 -4.69 -2.08 8.14
C ASP A 19 -5.41 -3.39 8.52
N THR A 20 -4.80 -4.16 9.42
CA THR A 20 -5.33 -5.45 9.85
C THR A 20 -5.97 -5.38 11.24
N SER A 21 -6.35 -4.18 11.68
CA SER A 21 -7.07 -4.02 12.92
C SER A 21 -8.44 -4.68 12.86
N MET A 22 -9.10 -4.78 14.00
CA MET A 22 -10.42 -5.42 14.09
C MET A 22 -11.50 -4.75 13.25
N SER A 23 -11.29 -3.48 12.89
CA SER A 23 -12.27 -2.73 12.11
C SER A 23 -12.21 -3.04 10.60
N CYS A 24 -11.18 -3.73 10.12
CA CYS A 24 -11.05 -4.09 8.72
C CYS A 24 -11.38 -5.57 8.51
N SER A 25 -12.25 -5.85 7.55
CA SER A 25 -12.62 -7.22 7.22
C SER A 25 -11.74 -7.78 6.10
N GLY A 26 -11.56 -9.11 6.11
CA GLY A 26 -10.79 -9.78 5.06
C GLY A 26 -11.38 -9.59 3.67
N GLU A 27 -12.70 -9.48 3.57
CA GLU A 27 -13.34 -9.26 2.28
C GLU A 27 -13.02 -7.89 1.70
N LEU A 28 -13.00 -6.86 2.56
CA LEU A 28 -12.65 -5.51 2.12
C LEU A 28 -11.21 -5.43 1.67
N VAL A 29 -10.32 -6.09 2.40
CA VAL A 29 -8.90 -6.14 2.03
C VAL A 29 -8.73 -6.83 0.68
N LYS A 30 -9.42 -7.95 0.48
CA LYS A 30 -9.35 -8.69 -0.78
C LYS A 30 -9.83 -7.84 -1.94
N LYS A 31 -10.93 -7.14 -1.74
CA LYS A 31 -11.48 -6.25 -2.76
C LYS A 31 -10.50 -5.12 -3.10
N PHE A 32 -9.89 -4.53 -2.08
CA PHE A 32 -8.86 -3.50 -2.30
C PHE A 32 -7.70 -4.04 -3.14
N LEU A 33 -7.22 -5.24 -2.82
CA LEU A 33 -6.11 -5.84 -3.57
C LEU A 33 -6.52 -6.17 -5.00
N GLU A 34 -7.74 -6.64 -5.23
CA GLU A 34 -8.24 -6.91 -6.57
C GLU A 34 -8.31 -5.63 -7.41
N GLU A 35 -8.80 -4.55 -6.83
CA GLU A 35 -8.85 -3.25 -7.51
C GLU A 35 -7.44 -2.76 -7.83
N THR A 36 -6.53 -2.89 -6.88
CA THR A 36 -5.13 -2.50 -7.07
C THR A 36 -4.49 -3.32 -8.19
N TYR A 37 -4.71 -4.64 -8.17
CA TYR A 37 -4.21 -5.52 -9.21
C TYR A 37 -4.76 -5.13 -10.59
N GLY A 38 -6.06 -4.81 -10.66
CA GLY A 38 -6.69 -4.40 -11.92
C GLY A 38 -6.04 -3.15 -12.51
N VAL A 39 -5.79 -2.15 -11.67
CA VAL A 39 -5.14 -0.92 -12.12
C VAL A 39 -3.73 -1.19 -12.61
N LEU A 40 -2.96 -1.97 -11.85
CA LEU A 40 -1.56 -2.26 -12.21
C LEU A 40 -1.46 -3.14 -13.44
N SER A 41 -2.38 -4.08 -13.62
CA SER A 41 -2.31 -5.02 -14.75
C SER A 41 -2.67 -4.37 -16.09
N GLU A 42 -3.29 -3.21 -16.09
CA GLU A 42 -3.57 -2.47 -17.33
C GLU A 42 -2.30 -1.94 -17.98
N ASN A 43 -1.23 -1.88 -17.22
CA ASN A 43 0.04 -1.38 -17.74
C ASN A 43 1.07 -2.52 -17.73
N ASP A 44 1.22 -3.21 -18.86
CA ASP A 44 2.16 -4.31 -19.00
C ASP A 44 3.58 -3.94 -18.64
N SER A 45 3.98 -2.70 -18.93
CA SER A 45 5.34 -2.27 -18.63
C SER A 45 5.58 -2.11 -17.13
N PHE A 46 4.54 -1.94 -16.33
CA PHE A 46 4.67 -1.82 -14.88
C PHE A 46 5.26 -3.09 -14.28
N PHE A 47 4.76 -4.26 -14.69
CA PHE A 47 5.20 -5.53 -14.11
C PHE A 47 6.55 -6.02 -14.63
N ARG A 48 7.17 -5.29 -15.54
CA ARG A 48 8.51 -5.68 -16.00
C ARG A 48 9.57 -5.44 -14.93
N LYS A 49 9.43 -4.33 -14.21
CA LYS A 49 10.37 -4.01 -13.13
C LYS A 49 9.62 -3.29 -12.02
N VAL A 50 9.22 -4.05 -11.02
CA VAL A 50 8.55 -3.49 -9.85
C VAL A 50 9.24 -3.98 -8.58
N ASN A 51 9.16 -3.17 -7.57
CA ASN A 51 9.59 -3.52 -6.21
C ASN A 51 8.50 -3.01 -5.28
N ILE A 52 7.56 -3.89 -4.97
CA ILE A 52 6.43 -3.55 -4.13
C ILE A 52 6.57 -4.31 -2.82
N HIS A 53 6.36 -3.62 -1.71
CA HIS A 53 6.26 -4.27 -0.42
C HIS A 53 4.83 -4.17 0.06
N ILE A 54 4.23 -5.31 0.40
CA ILE A 54 2.90 -5.36 1.00
C ILE A 54 3.08 -5.62 2.47
N ILE A 55 2.70 -4.65 3.28
CA ILE A 55 2.90 -4.66 4.72
C ILE A 55 1.55 -4.75 5.42
N GLN A 56 1.40 -5.70 6.32
CA GLN A 56 0.22 -5.77 7.17
C GLN A 56 0.57 -5.14 8.51
N CYS A 57 -0.28 -4.26 8.98
CA CYS A 57 -0.03 -3.48 10.19
C CYS A 57 -1.35 -3.23 10.94
N ASP A 58 -1.40 -3.56 12.23
CA ASP A 58 -2.46 -3.08 13.12
C ASP A 58 -1.88 -1.92 13.95
N ASP A 59 -1.48 -2.12 15.19
CA ASP A 59 -0.69 -1.14 15.93
C ASP A 59 0.80 -1.48 15.89
N GLN A 60 1.16 -2.53 15.14
CA GLN A 60 2.53 -2.99 14.93
C GLN A 60 2.63 -3.59 13.53
N ILE A 61 3.85 -3.68 13.01
CA ILE A 61 4.10 -4.40 11.75
C ILE A 61 3.91 -5.89 11.99
N GLN A 62 3.04 -6.50 11.21
CA GLN A 62 2.76 -7.92 11.31
C GLN A 62 3.47 -8.74 10.23
N THR A 63 3.42 -8.26 9.00
CA THR A 63 4.11 -8.93 7.88
C THR A 63 4.60 -7.90 6.88
N ASP A 64 5.61 -8.31 6.10
CA ASP A 64 6.15 -7.53 4.99
C ASP A 64 6.52 -8.51 3.90
N GLN A 65 5.84 -8.45 2.76
CA GLN A 65 6.07 -9.34 1.64
C GLN A 65 6.52 -8.55 0.43
N LYS A 66 7.68 -8.89 -0.10
CA LYS A 66 8.21 -8.27 -1.31
C LYS A 66 7.57 -8.89 -2.55
N ILE A 67 7.13 -8.08 -3.47
CA ILE A 67 6.50 -8.48 -4.72
C ILE A 67 7.30 -7.85 -5.87
N THR A 68 7.77 -8.67 -6.78
CA THR A 68 8.57 -8.19 -7.92
C THR A 68 7.97 -8.53 -9.27
N CYS A 69 6.86 -9.27 -9.31
CA CYS A 69 6.18 -9.62 -10.54
C CYS A 69 4.70 -9.88 -10.31
N GLU A 70 3.95 -9.95 -11.39
CA GLU A 70 2.51 -10.15 -11.35
C GLU A 70 2.12 -11.46 -10.68
N GLU A 71 2.85 -12.53 -10.97
CA GLU A 71 2.57 -13.84 -10.40
C GLU A 71 2.70 -13.85 -8.89
N GLU A 72 3.68 -13.13 -8.38
CA GLU A 72 3.86 -13.01 -6.92
C GLU A 72 2.69 -12.28 -6.28
N LEU A 73 2.17 -11.24 -6.94
CA LEU A 73 1.01 -10.52 -6.44
C LEU A 73 -0.23 -11.40 -6.43
N LYS A 74 -0.47 -12.15 -7.52
CA LYS A 74 -1.58 -13.09 -7.60
C LYS A 74 -1.49 -14.14 -6.49
N SER A 75 -0.29 -14.69 -6.30
CA SER A 75 -0.07 -15.69 -5.26
C SER A 75 -0.35 -15.12 -3.87
N TYR A 76 0.07 -13.89 -3.62
CA TYR A 76 -0.19 -13.22 -2.36
C TYR A 76 -1.69 -13.08 -2.11
N MET A 77 -2.44 -12.68 -3.13
CA MET A 77 -3.89 -12.51 -3.03
C MET A 77 -4.61 -13.84 -2.78
N GLU A 78 -4.19 -14.90 -3.47
CA GLU A 78 -4.79 -16.22 -3.33
C GLU A 78 -4.54 -16.82 -1.94
N LYS A 79 -3.39 -16.54 -1.37
CA LYS A 79 -2.98 -17.07 -0.07
C LYS A 79 -3.12 -16.04 1.04
N LEU A 80 -3.92 -15.03 0.81
CA LEU A 80 -4.05 -13.93 1.77
C LEU A 80 -4.51 -14.44 3.13
N GLU A 81 -3.74 -14.11 4.14
CA GLU A 81 -4.04 -14.40 5.52
C GLU A 81 -3.72 -13.16 6.33
N LEU A 82 -4.74 -12.57 6.93
CA LEU A 82 -4.56 -11.34 7.69
C LEU A 82 -3.98 -11.64 9.07
N LYS A 83 -2.92 -10.93 9.40
CA LYS A 83 -2.23 -11.04 10.69
C LYS A 83 -2.46 -9.76 11.49
N GLY A 84 -2.80 -9.91 12.76
CA GLY A 84 -3.06 -8.77 13.63
C GLY A 84 -4.39 -8.94 14.30
N GLU A 85 -5.18 -7.94 14.45
CA GLU A 85 -6.46 -7.82 15.14
C GLU A 85 -6.35 -6.97 16.40
N GLY A 86 -5.23 -6.25 16.54
CA GLY A 86 -5.06 -5.31 17.63
C GLY A 86 -5.70 -3.96 17.34
N GLY A 87 -5.24 -2.93 18.03
CA GLY A 87 -5.67 -1.57 17.76
C GLY A 87 -5.12 -1.06 16.43
N THR A 88 -5.39 0.20 16.11
CA THR A 88 -4.92 0.82 14.89
C THR A 88 -4.00 1.99 15.23
N ASP A 89 -2.77 1.92 14.71
CA ASP A 89 -1.81 3.01 14.79
C ASP A 89 -1.06 3.02 13.47
N PHE A 90 -1.15 4.11 12.73
CA PHE A 90 -0.51 4.18 11.41
C PHE A 90 0.98 4.50 11.51
N ARG A 91 1.42 5.07 12.62
CA ARG A 91 2.80 5.54 12.78
C ARG A 91 3.87 4.45 12.62
N PRO A 92 3.68 3.21 13.12
CA PRO A 92 4.69 2.18 12.94
C PRO A 92 5.00 1.86 11.48
N ALA A 93 3.98 1.88 10.60
CA ALA A 93 4.19 1.62 9.18
C ALA A 93 5.10 2.68 8.56
N PHE A 94 4.88 3.95 8.91
CA PHE A 94 5.72 5.04 8.39
C PHE A 94 7.15 4.96 8.93
N ALA A 95 7.32 4.65 10.22
CA ALA A 95 8.64 4.48 10.79
C ALA A 95 9.38 3.30 10.16
N TYR A 96 8.67 2.21 9.89
CA TYR A 96 9.23 1.03 9.25
C TYR A 96 9.72 1.33 7.84
N VAL A 97 8.91 2.05 7.05
CA VAL A 97 9.28 2.41 5.69
C VAL A 97 10.45 3.40 5.68
N ASP A 98 10.48 4.34 6.62
CA ASP A 98 11.64 5.25 6.77
C ASP A 98 12.92 4.46 7.01
N GLU A 99 12.85 3.43 7.84
CA GLU A 99 14.02 2.58 8.09
C GLU A 99 14.41 1.79 6.86
N MET A 100 13.43 1.29 6.09
CA MET A 100 13.70 0.61 4.82
C MET A 100 14.43 1.52 3.84
N ILE A 101 14.03 2.79 3.78
CA ILE A 101 14.69 3.78 2.93
C ILE A 101 16.14 3.98 3.38
N ARG A 102 16.38 4.11 4.68
CA ARG A 102 17.73 4.26 5.22
C ARG A 102 18.62 3.05 4.91
N GLN A 103 18.03 1.86 4.87
CA GLN A 103 18.74 0.61 4.58
C GLN A 103 18.86 0.33 3.07
N HIS A 104 18.46 1.28 2.24
CA HIS A 104 18.53 1.15 0.79
C HIS A 104 17.68 0.00 0.21
N ALA A 105 16.55 -0.29 0.84
CA ALA A 105 15.60 -1.27 0.31
C ALA A 105 14.94 -0.77 -0.98
N PHE A 106 14.95 0.53 -1.19
CA PHE A 106 14.42 1.18 -2.39
C PHE A 106 15.48 2.07 -3.01
N GLU A 107 15.51 2.10 -4.34
CA GLU A 107 16.33 3.06 -5.05
C GLU A 107 15.62 4.40 -5.13
N HIS A 108 14.30 4.36 -5.36
CA HIS A 108 13.50 5.56 -5.46
C HIS A 108 12.04 5.20 -5.16
N LEU A 109 11.67 5.24 -3.90
CA LEU A 109 10.31 4.94 -3.48
C LEU A 109 9.36 6.05 -3.93
N ARG A 110 8.38 5.69 -4.76
CA ARG A 110 7.41 6.65 -5.29
C ARG A 110 6.34 7.00 -4.28
N GLY A 111 5.80 6.01 -3.60
CA GLY A 111 4.73 6.29 -2.69
C GLY A 111 4.28 5.12 -1.86
N MET A 112 3.38 5.43 -0.94
CA MET A 112 2.72 4.47 -0.08
C MET A 112 1.21 4.57 -0.29
N ILE A 113 0.57 3.42 -0.40
CA ILE A 113 -0.88 3.32 -0.44
C ILE A 113 -1.31 2.61 0.84
N TYR A 114 -2.08 3.30 1.67
CA TYR A 114 -2.49 2.77 2.98
C TYR A 114 -3.99 2.50 2.97
N PHE A 115 -4.38 1.23 3.02
CA PHE A 115 -5.77 0.83 3.06
C PHE A 115 -6.24 0.70 4.51
N THR A 116 -7.26 1.46 4.89
CA THR A 116 -7.76 1.53 6.26
C THR A 116 -9.18 2.11 6.29
N ASP A 117 -9.84 2.04 7.45
CA ASP A 117 -11.10 2.76 7.67
C ASP A 117 -10.85 4.17 8.23
N GLY A 118 -9.60 4.55 8.43
CA GLY A 118 -9.24 5.89 8.88
C GLY A 118 -9.25 6.10 10.39
N ARG A 119 -9.61 5.09 11.16
CA ARG A 119 -9.73 5.21 12.62
C ARG A 119 -8.45 4.79 13.31
N GLY A 120 -7.47 5.68 13.31
CA GLY A 120 -6.17 5.40 13.91
C GLY A 120 -5.40 6.68 14.16
N ILE A 121 -4.15 6.50 14.56
CA ILE A 121 -3.27 7.61 14.88
C ILE A 121 -2.39 7.91 13.68
N TYR A 122 -2.55 9.09 13.12
CA TYR A 122 -1.79 9.54 11.95
C TYR A 122 -0.44 10.12 12.37
N PRO A 123 0.60 9.95 11.54
CA PRO A 123 1.87 10.61 11.82
C PRO A 123 1.75 12.12 11.65
N ALA A 124 2.43 12.86 12.52
CA ALA A 124 2.39 14.31 12.48
C ALA A 124 3.28 14.88 11.37
N LYS A 125 4.33 14.15 11.01
CA LYS A 125 5.32 14.63 10.06
C LYS A 125 5.08 14.05 8.66
N ARG A 126 5.12 14.92 7.65
CA ARG A 126 5.00 14.51 6.26
C ARG A 126 6.18 13.61 5.85
N PRO A 127 5.93 12.43 5.26
CA PRO A 127 7.02 11.59 4.74
C PRO A 127 7.64 12.19 3.49
N VAL A 128 8.80 11.65 3.11
CA VAL A 128 9.53 12.11 1.92
C VAL A 128 8.95 11.57 0.61
N TYR A 129 8.03 10.62 0.69
CA TYR A 129 7.36 10.02 -0.46
C TYR A 129 5.87 10.40 -0.41
N GLU A 130 5.19 10.24 -1.54
CA GLU A 130 3.76 10.52 -1.59
C GLU A 130 2.98 9.44 -0.84
N THR A 131 1.91 9.84 -0.17
CA THR A 131 1.08 8.92 0.60
C THR A 131 -0.38 9.10 0.25
N ALA A 132 -1.06 7.99 -0.03
CA ALA A 132 -2.50 7.97 -0.24
C ALA A 132 -3.15 7.06 0.79
N PHE A 133 -4.16 7.57 1.48
CA PHE A 133 -5.03 6.75 2.32
C PHE A 133 -6.23 6.35 1.50
N VAL A 134 -6.49 5.05 1.43
CA VAL A 134 -7.58 4.49 0.63
C VAL A 134 -8.65 3.95 1.56
N PHE A 135 -9.87 4.40 1.37
CA PHE A 135 -11.02 4.01 2.19
C PHE A 135 -12.08 3.35 1.33
N MET A 136 -12.83 2.42 1.93
CA MET A 136 -14.05 1.92 1.31
C MET A 136 -15.20 2.87 1.68
N GLU A 137 -16.06 3.17 0.74
CA GLU A 137 -17.08 4.21 0.84
C GLU A 137 -17.93 4.18 2.10
N GLU A 138 -18.34 3.01 2.55
CA GLU A 138 -19.32 2.89 3.62
C GLU A 138 -18.76 2.81 5.04
N GLU A 139 -17.46 2.65 5.19
CA GLU A 139 -16.89 2.33 6.49
C GLU A 139 -15.62 3.11 6.80
N TYR A 140 -15.66 4.44 6.63
CA TYR A 140 -14.44 5.19 6.89
C TYR A 140 -14.69 6.46 7.68
N GLU A 141 -13.62 6.93 8.34
CA GLU A 141 -13.55 8.24 8.95
C GLU A 141 -12.33 8.96 8.41
N ASP A 142 -12.51 10.14 7.85
CA ASP A 142 -11.44 10.88 7.21
C ASP A 142 -11.11 12.21 7.90
N VAL A 143 -11.70 12.47 9.06
CA VAL A 143 -11.60 13.75 9.77
C VAL A 143 -10.15 14.11 10.09
N ASP A 144 -9.35 13.11 10.46
CA ASP A 144 -7.99 13.31 10.92
C ASP A 144 -6.93 13.05 9.85
N VAL A 145 -7.33 12.80 8.60
CA VAL A 145 -6.36 12.59 7.52
C VAL A 145 -5.51 13.85 7.36
N PRO A 146 -4.17 13.73 7.42
CA PRO A 146 -3.32 14.89 7.30
C PRO A 146 -3.46 15.58 5.95
N PRO A 147 -3.31 16.90 5.89
CA PRO A 147 -3.45 17.63 4.63
C PRO A 147 -2.36 17.31 3.58
N TRP A 148 -1.25 16.72 4.01
CA TRP A 148 -0.20 16.30 3.07
C TRP A 148 -0.49 14.97 2.39
N ALA A 149 -1.52 14.24 2.82
CA ALA A 149 -1.88 12.94 2.25
C ALA A 149 -2.99 13.09 1.22
N ILE A 150 -2.98 12.17 0.25
CA ILE A 150 -4.05 12.04 -0.73
C ILE A 150 -5.11 11.12 -0.13
N LYS A 151 -6.37 11.49 -0.33
CA LYS A 151 -7.49 10.68 0.13
C LYS A 151 -8.20 10.08 -1.08
N ILE A 152 -8.32 8.75 -1.09
CA ILE A 152 -8.99 8.02 -2.17
C ILE A 152 -10.11 7.19 -1.56
N ILE A 153 -11.30 7.30 -2.13
CA ILE A 153 -12.45 6.53 -1.68
C ILE A 153 -12.86 5.57 -2.78
N LEU A 154 -12.85 4.27 -2.45
CA LEU A 154 -13.30 3.24 -3.37
C LEU A 154 -14.78 2.99 -3.15
N GLU A 155 -15.57 3.14 -4.20
CA GLU A 155 -17.00 2.91 -4.14
C GLU A 155 -17.29 1.42 -4.29
N GLU A 156 -18.09 0.90 -3.37
CA GLU A 156 -18.48 -0.50 -3.41
C GLU A 156 -19.44 -0.76 -4.57
N GLY A 157 -19.22 -1.85 -5.29
CA GLY A 157 -20.08 -2.24 -6.38
C GLY A 157 -19.81 -1.56 -7.72
N GLN A 158 -18.79 -0.72 -7.82
CA GLN A 158 -18.37 -0.17 -9.10
C GLN A 158 -17.43 -1.12 -9.80
N ASP A 159 -17.76 -1.44 -11.04
CA ASP A 159 -16.86 -2.18 -11.92
C ASP A 159 -15.96 -1.17 -12.60
N LEU A 160 -14.70 -1.41 -12.51
CA LEU A 160 -13.71 -0.57 -13.19
C LEU A 160 -13.41 -1.07 -14.56
#